data_690b2760a206d31a8242af7fdc11c6b9
#
_entry.id   690b2760a206d31a8242af7fdc11c6b9
#
_cell.length_a   1.000
_cell.length_b   1.000
_cell.length_c   1.000
_cell.angle_alpha   90.00
_cell.angle_beta   90.00
_cell.angle_gamma   90.00
#
_symmetry.space_group_name_H-M   'P 1'
#
loop_
_entity.id
_entity.type
_entity.pdbx_description
1 polymer ?
#
loop_
_entity_poly.entity_id
_entity_poly.type
_entity_poly.pdbx_seq_one_letter_code
_entity_poly.pdbx_strand_id
1 'polypeptide(L)'
;MDPLGPGMIVNSHLTGLYIAGDVVGLLARAIGGTVLTVWQTIWMGGLLVWVGTAAMMVWSYFKAMHLVTTTYRLQTTKPLPGGKLRVLQISDLHPGKGAVDRKRIPELNRRIRELNPDMILFTGDIFDEHVERPDFDSFNAFFATLDPPGGKWFVLGNHDLFHHWREPSYGRADLEGAFARAHIRILEDVSQLAYVGKDATPVRIVGRKDWLYTQGNRFTPAQLMPNGPDNVYTILLDHEPRELKADAAAGANLILSGHTHGGQIWPTGLVAKLFRYNELNYGMKQITPACAAIVSGGTGTWGYKIRTEGKTELVMVEIEQKDA
;
A
#
# COMPACT_ATOMS: atom_id res chain seq x y z
N MET A 1 21.94 -11.73 4.10
CA MET A 1 20.93 -12.82 4.12
C MET A 1 19.58 -12.16 4.23
N ASP A 2 18.66 -12.50 3.34
CA ASP A 2 17.29 -11.95 3.33
C ASP A 2 16.57 -12.47 4.58
N PRO A 3 16.25 -11.61 5.58
CA PRO A 3 15.70 -12.06 6.87
C PRO A 3 14.29 -12.66 6.76
N LEU A 4 13.65 -12.52 5.62
CA LEU A 4 12.31 -13.05 5.33
C LEU A 4 12.35 -14.15 4.24
N GLY A 5 13.38 -14.99 4.24
CA GLY A 5 13.46 -16.10 3.28
C GLY A 5 12.19 -16.96 3.28
N PRO A 6 11.88 -17.62 2.13
CA PRO A 6 10.69 -18.47 2.02
C PRO A 6 10.53 -19.47 3.17
N GLY A 7 11.66 -19.92 3.74
CA GLY A 7 11.68 -20.81 4.90
C GLY A 7 11.06 -20.20 6.16
N MET A 8 11.23 -18.90 6.39
CA MET A 8 10.66 -18.26 7.58
C MET A 8 9.14 -18.08 7.44
N ILE A 9 8.66 -17.81 6.24
CA ILE A 9 7.23 -17.72 5.95
C ILE A 9 6.57 -19.08 6.17
N VAL A 10 7.15 -20.15 5.58
CA VAL A 10 6.68 -21.53 5.78
C VAL A 10 6.70 -21.88 7.26
N ASN A 11 7.78 -21.58 7.97
CA ASN A 11 7.90 -21.89 9.40
C ASN A 11 6.89 -21.17 10.27
N SER A 12 6.58 -19.88 9.99
CA SER A 12 5.56 -19.16 10.78
C SER A 12 4.17 -19.77 10.64
N HIS A 13 3.81 -20.19 9.43
CA HIS A 13 2.52 -20.83 9.17
C HIS A 13 2.47 -22.26 9.71
N LEU A 14 3.57 -23.03 9.57
CA LEU A 14 3.70 -24.33 10.20
C LEU A 14 3.53 -24.22 11.72
N THR A 15 4.23 -23.28 12.36
CA THR A 15 4.12 -23.03 13.80
C THR A 15 2.67 -22.72 14.21
N GLY A 16 1.98 -21.84 13.46
CA GLY A 16 0.59 -21.51 13.73
C GLY A 16 -0.34 -22.74 13.63
N LEU A 17 -0.14 -23.60 12.62
CA LEU A 17 -0.91 -24.83 12.46
C LEU A 17 -0.60 -25.84 13.57
N TYR A 18 0.66 -25.99 13.99
CA TYR A 18 1.01 -26.86 15.11
C TYR A 18 0.34 -26.39 16.41
N ILE A 19 0.40 -25.09 16.73
CA ILE A 19 -0.27 -24.53 17.92
C ILE A 19 -1.79 -24.81 17.86
N ALA A 20 -2.43 -24.56 16.72
CA ALA A 20 -3.85 -24.84 16.56
C ALA A 20 -4.18 -26.32 16.78
N GLY A 21 -3.34 -27.22 16.25
CA GLY A 21 -3.51 -28.65 16.44
C GLY A 21 -3.29 -29.13 17.86
N ASP A 22 -2.34 -28.52 18.58
CA ASP A 22 -2.13 -28.82 20.00
C ASP A 22 -3.34 -28.40 20.85
N VAL A 23 -3.98 -27.26 20.53
CA VAL A 23 -5.24 -26.84 21.18
C VAL A 23 -6.35 -27.86 20.94
N VAL A 24 -6.51 -28.33 19.70
CA VAL A 24 -7.48 -29.40 19.37
C VAL A 24 -7.11 -30.72 20.10
N GLY A 25 -5.81 -31.02 20.20
CA GLY A 25 -5.30 -32.16 20.96
C GLY A 25 -5.67 -32.14 22.44
N LEU A 26 -5.66 -30.96 23.08
CA LEU A 26 -6.15 -30.78 24.45
C LEU A 26 -7.64 -31.09 24.59
N LEU A 27 -8.46 -30.66 23.62
CA LEU A 27 -9.89 -31.01 23.59
C LEU A 27 -10.11 -32.49 23.35
N ALA A 28 -9.34 -33.12 22.43
CA ALA A 28 -9.39 -34.54 22.18
C ALA A 28 -9.03 -35.37 23.40
N ARG A 29 -8.09 -34.93 24.25
CA ARG A 29 -7.76 -35.54 25.56
C ARG A 29 -8.97 -35.53 26.51
N ALA A 30 -9.74 -34.47 26.53
CA ALA A 30 -10.94 -34.38 27.36
C ALA A 30 -12.03 -35.36 26.95
N ILE A 31 -12.09 -35.74 25.66
CA ILE A 31 -13.02 -36.75 25.11
C ILE A 31 -12.50 -38.17 25.33
N GLY A 32 -11.17 -38.34 25.28
CA GLY A 32 -10.48 -39.64 25.56
C GLY A 32 -10.63 -40.72 24.48
N GLY A 33 -10.09 -41.91 24.76
CA GLY A 33 -10.27 -43.13 23.95
C GLY A 33 -9.78 -43.05 22.51
N THR A 34 -10.54 -43.61 21.61
CA THR A 34 -10.23 -43.74 20.17
C THR A 34 -10.02 -42.35 19.50
N VAL A 35 -10.77 -41.30 19.92
CA VAL A 35 -10.65 -39.95 19.38
C VAL A 35 -9.26 -39.42 19.58
N LEU A 36 -8.69 -39.55 20.80
CA LEU A 36 -7.34 -39.10 21.11
C LEU A 36 -6.31 -39.86 20.28
N THR A 37 -6.45 -41.19 20.16
CA THR A 37 -5.51 -42.04 19.38
C THR A 37 -5.50 -41.63 17.91
N VAL A 38 -6.68 -41.50 17.30
CA VAL A 38 -6.81 -41.09 15.89
C VAL A 38 -6.21 -39.67 15.69
N TRP A 39 -6.52 -38.76 16.59
CA TRP A 39 -5.95 -37.39 16.54
C TRP A 39 -4.42 -37.41 16.62
N GLN A 40 -3.86 -38.13 17.59
CA GLN A 40 -2.41 -38.25 17.75
C GLN A 40 -1.74 -38.85 16.52
N THR A 41 -2.30 -39.90 15.93
CA THR A 41 -1.74 -40.55 14.74
C THR A 41 -1.69 -39.59 13.55
N ILE A 42 -2.80 -38.87 13.30
CA ILE A 42 -2.89 -37.90 12.20
C ILE A 42 -1.97 -36.70 12.45
N TRP A 43 -1.93 -36.22 13.69
CA TRP A 43 -1.18 -34.99 14.05
C TRP A 43 0.33 -35.24 14.11
N MET A 44 0.76 -36.32 14.77
CA MET A 44 2.19 -36.69 14.88
C MET A 44 2.77 -37.12 13.53
N GLY A 45 1.97 -37.66 12.65
CA GLY A 45 2.38 -37.97 11.27
C GLY A 45 2.65 -36.70 10.44
N GLY A 46 2.16 -35.54 10.89
CA GLY A 46 2.37 -34.24 10.24
C GLY A 46 1.75 -34.08 8.87
N LEU A 47 1.14 -35.11 8.27
CA LEU A 47 0.67 -35.10 6.90
C LEU A 47 -0.36 -33.98 6.65
N LEU A 48 -1.34 -33.80 7.55
CA LEU A 48 -2.36 -32.76 7.39
C LEU A 48 -1.76 -31.36 7.51
N VAL A 49 -0.74 -31.20 8.35
CA VAL A 49 -0.03 -29.92 8.50
C VAL A 49 0.71 -29.59 7.20
N TRP A 50 1.42 -30.56 6.62
CA TRP A 50 2.15 -30.35 5.37
C TRP A 50 1.21 -30.08 4.20
N VAL A 51 0.14 -30.87 4.06
CA VAL A 51 -0.87 -30.66 3.02
C VAL A 51 -1.58 -29.31 3.18
N GLY A 52 -1.97 -28.96 4.41
CA GLY A 52 -2.59 -27.68 4.71
C GLY A 52 -1.67 -26.50 4.40
N THR A 53 -0.39 -26.60 4.78
CA THR A 53 0.61 -25.55 4.48
C THR A 53 0.83 -25.43 2.96
N ALA A 54 0.98 -26.54 2.26
CA ALA A 54 1.13 -26.52 0.80
C ALA A 54 -0.09 -25.88 0.11
N ALA A 55 -1.30 -26.26 0.51
CA ALA A 55 -2.53 -25.66 0.00
C ALA A 55 -2.62 -24.16 0.29
N MET A 56 -2.26 -23.75 1.51
CA MET A 56 -2.21 -22.34 1.89
C MET A 56 -1.15 -21.56 1.09
N MET A 57 0.02 -22.13 0.84
CA MET A 57 1.05 -21.50 0.01
C MET A 57 0.58 -21.31 -1.43
N VAL A 58 -0.07 -22.32 -2.02
CA VAL A 58 -0.68 -22.22 -3.36
C VAL A 58 -1.76 -21.13 -3.38
N TRP A 59 -2.67 -21.14 -2.41
CA TRP A 59 -3.71 -20.12 -2.27
C TRP A 59 -3.11 -18.71 -2.11
N SER A 60 -2.09 -18.56 -1.26
CA SER A 60 -1.44 -17.28 -1.00
C SER A 60 -0.72 -16.73 -2.23
N TYR A 61 -0.15 -17.60 -3.07
CA TYR A 61 0.41 -17.22 -4.36
C TYR A 61 -0.67 -16.66 -5.30
N PHE A 62 -1.78 -17.38 -5.48
CA PHE A 62 -2.87 -16.89 -6.33
C PHE A 62 -3.50 -15.61 -5.79
N LYS A 63 -3.62 -15.49 -4.47
CA LYS A 63 -4.09 -14.25 -3.82
C LYS A 63 -3.13 -13.08 -4.06
N ALA A 64 -1.82 -13.29 -3.98
CA ALA A 64 -0.81 -12.28 -4.30
C ALA A 64 -0.89 -11.82 -5.75
N MET A 65 -1.09 -12.77 -6.67
CA MET A 65 -1.19 -12.50 -8.11
C MET A 65 -2.54 -11.89 -8.53
N HIS A 66 -3.57 -11.93 -7.67
CA HIS A 66 -4.90 -11.41 -7.99
C HIS A 66 -5.00 -9.92 -7.69
N LEU A 67 -4.72 -9.09 -8.70
CA LEU A 67 -4.90 -7.64 -8.60
C LEU A 67 -6.39 -7.29 -8.62
N VAL A 68 -6.86 -6.58 -7.62
CA VAL A 68 -8.23 -6.06 -7.54
C VAL A 68 -8.26 -4.54 -7.62
N THR A 69 -9.43 -3.96 -7.85
CA THR A 69 -9.68 -2.55 -7.64
C THR A 69 -10.55 -2.39 -6.40
N THR A 70 -10.04 -1.68 -5.40
CA THR A 70 -10.81 -1.30 -4.21
C THR A 70 -11.28 0.14 -4.39
N THR A 71 -12.60 0.37 -4.33
CA THR A 71 -13.19 1.71 -4.50
C THR A 71 -13.74 2.21 -3.18
N TYR A 72 -13.29 3.40 -2.77
CA TYR A 72 -13.85 4.15 -1.64
C TYR A 72 -14.63 5.35 -2.16
N ARG A 73 -15.81 5.61 -1.56
CA ARG A 73 -16.65 6.76 -1.89
C ARG A 73 -16.68 7.72 -0.71
N LEU A 74 -16.30 8.95 -0.97
CA LEU A 74 -16.24 10.04 0.00
C LEU A 74 -17.13 11.19 -0.44
N GLN A 75 -17.50 12.04 0.50
CA GLN A 75 -18.28 13.22 0.25
C GLN A 75 -17.65 14.43 0.95
N THR A 76 -17.76 15.59 0.34
CA THR A 76 -17.22 16.84 0.86
C THR A 76 -18.14 18.01 0.52
N THR A 77 -18.11 19.06 1.35
CA THR A 77 -18.74 20.34 1.03
C THR A 77 -17.77 21.31 0.34
N LYS A 78 -16.48 20.93 0.23
CA LYS A 78 -15.50 21.74 -0.48
C LYS A 78 -15.66 21.65 -1.99
N PRO A 79 -15.34 22.72 -2.72
CA PRO A 79 -15.41 22.73 -4.18
C PRO A 79 -14.55 21.62 -4.80
N LEU A 80 -15.12 20.91 -5.76
CA LEU A 80 -14.45 19.89 -6.56
C LEU A 80 -14.62 20.18 -8.06
N PRO A 81 -13.68 19.73 -8.92
CA PRO A 81 -13.79 19.88 -10.38
C PRO A 81 -15.09 19.29 -10.91
N GLY A 82 -15.98 20.12 -11.45
CA GLY A 82 -17.29 19.64 -11.91
C GLY A 82 -18.12 18.90 -10.85
N GLY A 83 -17.89 19.16 -9.56
CA GLY A 83 -18.58 18.52 -8.43
C GLY A 83 -18.09 17.11 -8.09
N LYS A 84 -17.06 16.58 -8.77
CA LYS A 84 -16.52 15.22 -8.55
C LYS A 84 -15.01 15.19 -8.75
N LEU A 85 -14.34 14.29 -8.02
CA LEU A 85 -12.90 14.03 -8.20
C LEU A 85 -12.64 12.53 -8.07
N ARG A 86 -11.96 11.95 -9.06
CA ARG A 86 -11.58 10.54 -9.11
C ARG A 86 -10.07 10.42 -8.96
N VAL A 87 -9.63 9.90 -7.83
CA VAL A 87 -8.22 9.78 -7.47
C VAL A 87 -7.82 8.32 -7.49
N LEU A 88 -6.82 7.97 -8.29
CA LEU A 88 -6.22 6.64 -8.28
C LEU A 88 -4.95 6.67 -7.42
N GLN A 89 -4.92 5.87 -6.38
CA GLN A 89 -3.72 5.61 -5.60
C GLN A 89 -3.02 4.34 -6.13
N ILE A 90 -1.72 4.46 -6.36
CA ILE A 90 -0.79 3.36 -6.65
C ILE A 90 0.28 3.40 -5.57
N SER A 91 0.47 2.29 -4.86
CA SER A 91 1.40 2.20 -3.73
C SER A 91 2.11 0.85 -3.74
N ASP A 92 3.32 0.81 -3.19
CA ASP A 92 4.02 -0.44 -2.88
C ASP A 92 4.01 -1.40 -4.09
N LEU A 93 4.54 -0.95 -5.20
CA LEU A 93 4.52 -1.69 -6.45
C LEU A 93 5.58 -2.80 -6.48
N HIS A 94 6.80 -2.50 -6.00
CA HIS A 94 7.93 -3.44 -5.88
C HIS A 94 8.10 -4.36 -7.09
N PRO A 95 8.37 -3.83 -8.29
CA PRO A 95 8.40 -4.64 -9.50
C PRO A 95 9.60 -5.60 -9.53
N GLY A 96 9.38 -6.77 -10.12
CA GLY A 96 10.41 -7.78 -10.34
C GLY A 96 10.20 -9.05 -9.53
N LYS A 97 10.69 -9.15 -8.29
CA LYS A 97 10.54 -10.35 -7.45
C LYS A 97 9.14 -10.50 -6.86
N GLY A 98 8.44 -9.39 -6.61
CA GLY A 98 7.07 -9.36 -6.09
C GLY A 98 6.00 -9.84 -7.08
N ALA A 99 4.73 -9.62 -6.73
CA ALA A 99 3.58 -10.03 -7.53
C ALA A 99 3.46 -9.28 -8.87
N VAL A 100 4.15 -8.15 -9.01
CA VAL A 100 4.14 -7.33 -10.22
C VAL A 100 5.51 -7.34 -10.89
N ASP A 101 5.54 -7.63 -12.17
CA ASP A 101 6.70 -7.50 -13.06
C ASP A 101 6.27 -6.82 -14.37
N ARG A 102 7.22 -6.52 -15.25
CA ARG A 102 6.94 -5.84 -16.54
C ARG A 102 5.91 -6.58 -17.42
N LYS A 103 5.72 -7.89 -17.25
CA LYS A 103 4.72 -8.66 -18.01
C LYS A 103 3.29 -8.28 -17.63
N ARG A 104 3.11 -7.67 -16.46
CA ARG A 104 1.79 -7.22 -15.98
C ARG A 104 1.45 -5.77 -16.36
N ILE A 105 2.37 -5.04 -16.99
CA ILE A 105 2.12 -3.68 -17.48
C ILE A 105 0.87 -3.59 -18.37
N PRO A 106 0.62 -4.52 -19.33
CA PRO A 106 -0.61 -4.46 -20.13
C PRO A 106 -1.90 -4.56 -19.30
N GLU A 107 -1.91 -5.40 -18.26
CA GLU A 107 -3.04 -5.51 -17.34
C GLU A 107 -3.25 -4.23 -16.54
N LEU A 108 -2.17 -3.69 -15.96
CA LEU A 108 -2.19 -2.43 -15.21
C LEU A 108 -2.70 -1.28 -16.10
N ASN A 109 -2.15 -1.14 -17.31
CA ASN A 109 -2.56 -0.09 -18.26
C ASN A 109 -4.05 -0.20 -18.60
N ARG A 110 -4.55 -1.40 -18.91
CA ARG A 110 -5.98 -1.60 -19.19
C ARG A 110 -6.83 -1.17 -18.02
N ARG A 111 -6.52 -1.66 -16.80
CA ARG A 111 -7.29 -1.33 -15.58
C ARG A 111 -7.27 0.16 -15.26
N ILE A 112 -6.11 0.82 -15.36
CA ILE A 112 -5.99 2.25 -15.08
C ILE A 112 -6.81 3.07 -16.09
N ARG A 113 -6.78 2.70 -17.37
CA ARG A 113 -7.60 3.37 -18.40
C ARG A 113 -9.10 3.14 -18.19
N GLU A 114 -9.53 1.94 -17.82
CA GLU A 114 -10.93 1.65 -17.47
C GLU A 114 -11.41 2.46 -16.26
N LEU A 115 -10.52 2.67 -15.29
CA LEU A 115 -10.80 3.48 -14.11
C LEU A 115 -10.90 4.97 -14.44
N ASN A 116 -10.28 5.44 -15.52
CA ASN A 116 -10.31 6.83 -15.99
C ASN A 116 -10.18 7.86 -14.82
N PRO A 117 -9.04 7.87 -14.10
CA PRO A 117 -8.86 8.77 -12.97
C PRO A 117 -8.61 10.20 -13.42
N ASP A 118 -9.04 11.17 -12.60
CA ASP A 118 -8.67 12.58 -12.77
C ASP A 118 -7.24 12.86 -12.31
N MET A 119 -6.73 12.07 -11.36
CA MET A 119 -5.37 12.18 -10.82
C MET A 119 -4.81 10.80 -10.50
N ILE A 120 -3.49 10.64 -10.62
CA ILE A 120 -2.77 9.46 -10.13
C ILE A 120 -1.80 9.88 -9.03
N LEU A 121 -1.95 9.27 -7.86
CA LEU A 121 -1.15 9.56 -6.68
C LEU A 121 -0.36 8.32 -6.28
N PHE A 122 0.96 8.43 -6.35
CA PHE A 122 1.87 7.37 -5.94
C PHE A 122 2.28 7.61 -4.49
N THR A 123 2.01 6.65 -3.63
CA THR A 123 2.23 6.78 -2.18
C THR A 123 3.43 5.96 -1.69
N GLY A 124 4.52 5.98 -2.45
CA GLY A 124 5.80 5.41 -2.08
C GLY A 124 5.98 3.94 -2.42
N ASP A 125 7.21 3.48 -2.27
CA ASP A 125 7.68 2.12 -2.54
C ASP A 125 7.29 1.62 -3.93
N ILE A 126 7.43 2.52 -4.91
CA ILE A 126 7.18 2.18 -6.32
C ILE A 126 8.32 1.33 -6.87
N PHE A 127 9.54 1.59 -6.41
CA PHE A 127 10.70 0.77 -6.68
C PHE A 127 11.39 0.34 -5.39
N ASP A 128 12.23 -0.68 -5.47
CA ASP A 128 13.02 -1.15 -4.33
C ASP A 128 14.43 -1.57 -4.78
N GLU A 129 15.24 -2.01 -3.82
CA GLU A 129 16.60 -2.49 -4.04
C GLU A 129 16.69 -3.78 -4.88
N HIS A 130 15.57 -4.43 -5.13
CA HIS A 130 15.51 -5.66 -5.93
C HIS A 130 15.11 -5.42 -7.38
N VAL A 131 14.68 -4.20 -7.71
CA VAL A 131 14.27 -3.89 -9.08
C VAL A 131 15.47 -3.97 -10.02
N GLU A 132 15.31 -4.67 -11.14
CA GLU A 132 16.31 -4.75 -12.18
C GLU A 132 16.10 -3.60 -13.18
N ARG A 133 17.19 -3.16 -13.83
CA ARG A 133 17.14 -2.06 -14.80
C ARG A 133 16.06 -2.21 -15.87
N PRO A 134 15.84 -3.41 -16.48
CA PRO A 134 14.76 -3.57 -17.44
C PRO A 134 13.36 -3.38 -16.90
N ASP A 135 13.11 -3.72 -15.61
CA ASP A 135 11.82 -3.45 -14.96
C ASP A 135 11.68 -1.96 -14.64
N PHE A 136 12.72 -1.33 -14.09
CA PHE A 136 12.76 0.12 -13.85
C PHE A 136 12.42 0.91 -15.13
N ASP A 137 13.13 0.64 -16.22
CA ASP A 137 12.93 1.35 -17.49
C ASP A 137 11.53 1.10 -18.08
N SER A 138 11.03 -0.16 -18.00
CA SER A 138 9.70 -0.52 -18.52
C SER A 138 8.57 0.14 -17.77
N PHE A 139 8.63 0.20 -16.42
CA PHE A 139 7.62 0.86 -15.62
C PHE A 139 7.64 2.37 -15.80
N ASN A 140 8.81 2.99 -15.88
CA ASN A 140 8.90 4.43 -16.17
C ASN A 140 8.36 4.77 -17.57
N ALA A 141 8.64 3.97 -18.59
CA ALA A 141 8.06 4.12 -19.92
C ALA A 141 6.52 3.97 -19.87
N PHE A 142 6.01 3.01 -19.11
CA PHE A 142 4.57 2.83 -18.90
C PHE A 142 3.96 4.05 -18.18
N PHE A 143 4.54 4.54 -17.11
CA PHE A 143 4.02 5.71 -16.39
C PHE A 143 3.99 6.97 -17.27
N ALA A 144 4.91 7.10 -18.21
CA ALA A 144 4.91 8.19 -19.18
C ALA A 144 3.71 8.14 -20.14
N THR A 145 3.07 6.97 -20.34
CA THR A 145 1.87 6.84 -21.19
C THR A 145 0.57 7.22 -20.49
N LEU A 146 0.62 7.42 -19.17
CA LEU A 146 -0.54 7.82 -18.36
C LEU A 146 -0.60 9.35 -18.31
N ASP A 147 -1.76 9.92 -18.65
CA ASP A 147 -1.94 11.38 -18.71
C ASP A 147 -3.29 11.81 -18.08
N PRO A 148 -3.45 11.66 -16.76
CA PRO A 148 -4.65 12.12 -16.07
C PRO A 148 -4.69 13.65 -16.01
N PRO A 149 -5.87 14.30 -16.18
CA PRO A 149 -5.98 15.77 -16.27
C PRO A 149 -5.47 16.53 -15.04
N GLY A 150 -5.51 15.95 -13.86
CA GLY A 150 -4.98 16.51 -12.61
C GLY A 150 -3.52 16.17 -12.34
N GLY A 151 -2.86 15.47 -13.28
CA GLY A 151 -1.45 15.12 -13.19
C GLY A 151 -1.14 13.90 -12.34
N LYS A 152 0.16 13.64 -12.25
CA LYS A 152 0.75 12.52 -11.50
C LYS A 152 1.66 13.06 -10.42
N TRP A 153 1.47 12.58 -9.18
CA TRP A 153 2.13 13.06 -7.99
C TRP A 153 2.70 11.89 -7.21
N PHE A 154 3.87 12.06 -6.62
CA PHE A 154 4.61 10.98 -5.98
C PHE A 154 5.24 11.45 -4.67
N VAL A 155 5.12 10.67 -3.63
CA VAL A 155 5.97 10.74 -2.44
C VAL A 155 6.85 9.51 -2.38
N LEU A 156 8.08 9.68 -1.91
CA LEU A 156 9.02 8.59 -1.70
C LEU A 156 8.56 7.72 -0.53
N GLY A 157 8.75 6.41 -0.65
CA GLY A 157 8.73 5.48 0.44
C GLY A 157 10.15 5.09 0.88
N ASN A 158 10.25 4.31 1.93
CA ASN A 158 11.53 3.92 2.51
C ASN A 158 12.37 3.02 1.59
N HIS A 159 11.76 2.32 0.63
CA HIS A 159 12.47 1.49 -0.33
C HIS A 159 12.90 2.23 -1.60
N ASP A 160 12.27 3.33 -1.98
CA ASP A 160 12.56 4.02 -3.24
C ASP A 160 14.01 4.53 -3.34
N LEU A 161 14.62 4.94 -2.22
CA LEU A 161 16.00 5.44 -2.16
C LEU A 161 16.82 4.83 -1.02
N PHE A 162 16.21 4.05 -0.14
CA PHE A 162 16.89 3.48 1.01
C PHE A 162 17.29 2.04 0.77
N HIS A 163 18.55 1.85 0.41
CA HIS A 163 19.09 0.57 -0.02
C HIS A 163 19.77 -0.15 1.15
N HIS A 164 18.99 -0.86 1.95
CA HIS A 164 19.50 -1.57 3.13
C HIS A 164 20.35 -2.80 2.82
N TRP A 165 20.06 -3.49 1.71
CA TRP A 165 20.54 -4.86 1.54
C TRP A 165 21.31 -5.10 0.25
N ARG A 166 21.18 -4.22 -0.73
CA ARG A 166 21.78 -4.38 -2.05
C ARG A 166 21.93 -3.01 -2.72
N GLU A 167 22.99 -2.84 -3.49
CA GLU A 167 23.08 -1.70 -4.40
C GLU A 167 22.00 -1.81 -5.50
N PRO A 168 21.16 -0.80 -5.65
CA PRO A 168 20.07 -0.83 -6.62
C PRO A 168 20.61 -0.67 -8.06
N SER A 169 19.75 -1.02 -9.02
CA SER A 169 20.01 -0.80 -10.43
C SER A 169 19.83 0.66 -10.88
N TYR A 170 19.40 1.55 -9.99
CA TYR A 170 19.12 2.96 -10.22
C TYR A 170 19.51 3.79 -8.99
N GLY A 171 19.81 5.07 -9.21
CA GLY A 171 20.04 6.05 -8.16
C GLY A 171 18.98 7.15 -8.17
N ARG A 172 19.11 8.10 -7.25
CA ARG A 172 18.20 9.25 -7.16
C ARG A 172 18.09 10.03 -8.47
N ALA A 173 19.22 10.30 -9.12
CA ALA A 173 19.23 11.02 -10.41
C ALA A 173 18.51 10.24 -11.54
N ASP A 174 18.61 8.90 -11.54
CA ASP A 174 17.86 8.06 -12.49
C ASP A 174 16.35 8.18 -12.26
N LEU A 175 15.92 8.09 -10.98
CA LEU A 175 14.52 8.20 -10.59
C LEU A 175 13.94 9.58 -10.94
N GLU A 176 14.62 10.64 -10.54
CA GLU A 176 14.22 12.03 -10.84
C GLU A 176 14.14 12.27 -12.34
N GLY A 177 15.15 11.84 -13.11
CA GLY A 177 15.17 11.97 -14.56
C GLY A 177 14.05 11.16 -15.24
N ALA A 178 13.77 9.94 -14.77
CA ALA A 178 12.69 9.11 -15.29
C ALA A 178 11.32 9.72 -15.00
N PHE A 179 11.10 10.21 -13.76
CA PHE A 179 9.84 10.81 -13.36
C PHE A 179 9.59 12.17 -14.02
N ALA A 180 10.64 12.96 -14.23
CA ALA A 180 10.53 14.20 -15.02
C ALA A 180 10.05 13.91 -16.45
N ARG A 181 10.60 12.88 -17.12
CA ARG A 181 10.17 12.45 -18.47
C ARG A 181 8.73 11.90 -18.47
N ALA A 182 8.32 11.27 -17.38
CA ALA A 182 6.96 10.77 -17.20
C ALA A 182 5.99 11.84 -16.69
N HIS A 183 6.40 13.08 -16.51
CA HIS A 183 5.62 14.17 -15.90
C HIS A 183 5.03 13.79 -14.54
N ILE A 184 5.80 13.08 -13.71
CA ILE A 184 5.47 12.77 -12.32
C ILE A 184 6.17 13.79 -11.42
N ARG A 185 5.41 14.46 -10.56
CA ARG A 185 5.94 15.45 -9.61
C ARG A 185 6.29 14.77 -8.30
N ILE A 186 7.57 14.79 -7.93
CA ILE A 186 8.03 14.29 -6.64
C ILE A 186 7.77 15.39 -5.59
N LEU A 187 7.16 14.99 -4.49
CA LEU A 187 6.84 15.86 -3.35
C LEU A 187 7.65 15.42 -2.13
N GLU A 188 8.45 16.32 -1.58
CA GLU A 188 9.27 16.10 -0.39
C GLU A 188 9.10 17.26 0.57
N ASP A 189 8.21 17.17 1.54
CA ASP A 189 7.82 18.21 2.47
C ASP A 189 7.36 19.48 1.77
N VAL A 190 6.46 19.33 0.81
CA VAL A 190 5.92 20.46 0.04
C VAL A 190 4.40 20.36 -0.11
N SER A 191 3.78 21.53 -0.27
CA SER A 191 2.36 21.69 -0.59
C SER A 191 2.23 22.39 -1.94
N GLN A 192 1.48 21.82 -2.88
CA GLN A 192 1.29 22.38 -4.22
C GLN A 192 -0.19 22.35 -4.62
N LEU A 193 -0.61 23.25 -5.51
CA LEU A 193 -1.93 23.24 -6.10
C LEU A 193 -1.90 22.54 -7.47
N ALA A 194 -2.81 21.60 -7.65
CA ALA A 194 -3.20 21.05 -8.94
C ALA A 194 -4.50 21.74 -9.39
N TYR A 195 -4.55 22.16 -10.63
CA TYR A 195 -5.77 22.76 -11.21
C TYR A 195 -6.42 21.71 -12.10
N VAL A 196 -7.61 21.28 -11.75
CA VAL A 196 -8.26 20.12 -12.34
C VAL A 196 -9.59 20.54 -13.00
N GLY A 197 -9.94 19.88 -14.11
CA GLY A 197 -11.17 20.14 -14.84
C GLY A 197 -11.14 21.42 -15.69
N LYS A 198 -12.23 21.69 -16.39
CA LYS A 198 -12.35 22.86 -17.28
C LYS A 198 -12.36 24.18 -16.51
N ASP A 199 -12.86 24.14 -15.28
CA ASP A 199 -13.01 25.30 -14.39
C ASP A 199 -11.70 25.58 -13.63
N ALA A 200 -10.65 24.80 -13.89
CA ALA A 200 -9.35 24.89 -13.19
C ALA A 200 -9.53 24.93 -11.66
N THR A 201 -10.39 24.09 -11.10
CA THR A 201 -10.66 24.03 -9.68
C THR A 201 -9.39 23.59 -8.93
N PRO A 202 -8.92 24.34 -7.91
CA PRO A 202 -7.72 23.98 -7.19
C PRO A 202 -7.96 22.78 -6.25
N VAL A 203 -7.05 21.82 -6.30
CA VAL A 203 -6.92 20.72 -5.35
C VAL A 203 -5.52 20.80 -4.77
N ARG A 204 -5.39 20.86 -3.46
CA ARG A 204 -4.07 20.87 -2.82
C ARG A 204 -3.54 19.48 -2.65
N ILE A 205 -2.31 19.24 -3.10
CA ILE A 205 -1.58 18.02 -2.89
C ILE A 205 -0.41 18.33 -1.96
N VAL A 206 -0.39 17.68 -0.81
CA VAL A 206 0.68 17.81 0.19
C VAL A 206 1.44 16.50 0.19
N GLY A 207 2.75 16.56 0.01
CA GLY A 207 3.61 15.38 0.07
C GLY A 207 4.60 15.50 1.21
N ARG A 208 4.63 14.48 2.07
CA ARG A 208 5.56 14.37 3.18
C ARG A 208 6.76 13.52 2.79
N LYS A 209 7.93 13.84 3.34
CA LYS A 209 9.08 12.95 3.30
C LYS A 209 8.81 11.68 4.09
N ASP A 210 9.35 10.57 3.66
CA ASP A 210 9.26 9.31 4.39
C ASP A 210 9.90 9.42 5.78
N TRP A 211 9.24 8.86 6.78
CA TRP A 211 9.67 8.97 8.17
C TRP A 211 10.89 8.10 8.47
N LEU A 212 10.92 6.86 7.97
CA LEU A 212 12.04 5.94 8.17
C LEU A 212 13.29 6.45 7.46
N TYR A 213 13.16 6.91 6.23
CA TYR A 213 14.26 7.47 5.46
C TYR A 213 14.89 8.68 6.14
N THR A 214 14.06 9.59 6.67
CA THR A 214 14.53 10.81 7.33
C THR A 214 14.77 10.65 8.83
N GLN A 215 14.48 9.48 9.41
CA GLN A 215 14.50 9.24 10.85
C GLN A 215 13.67 10.27 11.62
N GLY A 216 12.53 10.66 11.06
CA GLY A 216 11.62 11.66 11.62
C GLY A 216 12.02 13.12 11.38
N ASN A 217 13.15 13.41 10.73
CA ASN A 217 13.55 14.77 10.39
C ASN A 217 12.81 15.26 9.14
N ARG A 218 11.54 15.61 9.32
CA ARG A 218 10.63 16.09 8.28
C ARG A 218 9.72 17.20 8.80
N PHE A 219 9.12 17.96 7.91
CA PHE A 219 8.18 19.00 8.32
C PHE A 219 6.93 18.38 8.96
N THR A 220 6.44 19.06 9.99
CA THR A 220 5.15 18.70 10.59
C THR A 220 4.01 19.05 9.62
N PRO A 221 2.84 18.41 9.75
CA PRO A 221 1.68 18.75 8.93
C PRO A 221 1.30 20.25 9.02
N ALA A 222 1.43 20.86 10.21
CA ALA A 222 1.15 22.27 10.41
C ALA A 222 2.14 23.19 9.67
N GLN A 223 3.40 22.80 9.53
CA GLN A 223 4.38 23.54 8.72
C GLN A 223 4.08 23.47 7.22
N LEU A 224 3.52 22.36 6.75
CA LEU A 224 3.13 22.15 5.34
C LEU A 224 1.80 22.83 4.99
N MET A 225 0.95 23.03 5.99
CA MET A 225 -0.38 23.65 5.87
C MET A 225 -0.55 24.77 6.92
N PRO A 226 0.28 25.85 6.86
CA PRO A 226 0.36 26.84 7.95
C PRO A 226 -0.91 27.66 8.17
N ASN A 227 -1.78 27.71 7.15
CA ASN A 227 -3.06 28.42 7.24
C ASN A 227 -4.18 27.56 7.84
N GLY A 228 -3.88 26.28 8.17
CA GLY A 228 -4.88 25.33 8.62
C GLY A 228 -5.93 24.99 7.55
N PRO A 229 -7.11 24.49 7.97
CA PRO A 229 -8.20 24.17 7.06
C PRO A 229 -8.71 25.41 6.32
N ASP A 230 -8.79 25.33 4.99
CA ASP A 230 -9.33 26.36 4.11
C ASP A 230 -10.40 25.79 3.19
N ASN A 231 -10.86 26.53 2.18
CA ASN A 231 -11.88 26.07 1.25
C ASN A 231 -11.33 25.24 0.07
N VAL A 232 -10.07 24.85 0.08
CA VAL A 232 -9.46 24.00 -0.95
C VAL A 232 -9.49 22.53 -0.48
N TYR A 233 -9.93 21.61 -1.35
CA TYR A 233 -9.86 20.18 -1.04
C TYR A 233 -8.39 19.75 -0.99
N THR A 234 -7.97 19.22 0.16
CA THR A 234 -6.55 18.91 0.44
C THR A 234 -6.36 17.41 0.56
N ILE A 235 -5.49 16.85 -0.30
CA ILE A 235 -5.05 15.46 -0.27
C ILE A 235 -3.61 15.44 0.25
N LEU A 236 -3.36 14.72 1.33
CA LEU A 236 -2.04 14.55 1.92
C LEU A 236 -1.53 13.13 1.59
N LEU A 237 -0.32 13.06 1.06
CA LEU A 237 0.41 11.84 0.78
C LEU A 237 1.50 11.67 1.83
N ASP A 238 1.44 10.57 2.57
CA ASP A 238 2.48 10.15 3.51
C ASP A 238 2.63 8.63 3.36
N HIS A 239 3.81 8.15 3.00
CA HIS A 239 4.00 6.73 2.78
C HIS A 239 3.64 5.93 4.04
N GLU A 240 4.08 6.38 5.23
CA GLU A 240 3.80 5.71 6.49
C GLU A 240 2.58 6.32 7.24
N PRO A 241 1.57 5.51 7.63
CA PRO A 241 0.35 6.00 8.29
C PRO A 241 0.55 6.23 9.81
N ARG A 242 1.40 7.19 10.19
CA ARG A 242 1.81 7.42 11.59
C ARG A 242 1.10 8.58 12.29
N GLU A 243 0.86 9.69 11.60
CA GLU A 243 0.43 10.96 12.21
C GLU A 243 -0.94 11.42 11.69
N LEU A 244 -1.85 10.47 11.41
CA LEU A 244 -3.12 10.72 10.75
C LEU A 244 -3.99 11.79 11.45
N LYS A 245 -3.93 11.83 12.77
CA LYS A 245 -4.67 12.85 13.55
C LYS A 245 -4.06 14.25 13.39
N ALA A 246 -2.74 14.35 13.36
CA ALA A 246 -2.05 15.62 13.15
C ALA A 246 -2.26 16.13 11.72
N ASP A 247 -2.23 15.23 10.72
CA ASP A 247 -2.51 15.55 9.33
C ASP A 247 -3.94 16.10 9.14
N ALA A 248 -4.92 15.44 9.76
CA ALA A 248 -6.31 15.88 9.74
C ALA A 248 -6.50 17.23 10.46
N ALA A 249 -5.85 17.43 11.60
CA ALA A 249 -5.90 18.70 12.36
C ALA A 249 -5.28 19.86 11.59
N ALA A 250 -4.25 19.60 10.79
CA ALA A 250 -3.61 20.61 9.92
C ALA A 250 -4.46 20.99 8.70
N GLY A 251 -5.51 20.23 8.36
CA GLY A 251 -6.46 20.58 7.30
C GLY A 251 -6.54 19.60 6.13
N ALA A 252 -5.92 18.42 6.22
CA ALA A 252 -6.11 17.37 5.23
C ALA A 252 -7.57 16.90 5.22
N ASN A 253 -8.11 16.64 4.02
CA ASN A 253 -9.43 16.04 3.81
C ASN A 253 -9.35 14.57 3.44
N LEU A 254 -8.29 14.19 2.77
CA LEU A 254 -7.95 12.82 2.41
C LEU A 254 -6.48 12.59 2.71
N ILE A 255 -6.18 11.51 3.42
CA ILE A 255 -4.81 11.06 3.68
C ILE A 255 -4.64 9.71 2.98
N LEU A 256 -3.62 9.59 2.14
CA LEU A 256 -3.29 8.37 1.42
C LEU A 256 -1.91 7.86 1.84
N SER A 257 -1.86 6.60 2.27
CA SER A 257 -0.64 5.93 2.72
C SER A 257 -0.52 4.51 2.14
N GLY A 258 0.68 3.97 2.17
CA GLY A 258 1.03 2.59 1.84
C GLY A 258 1.77 1.89 2.96
N HIS A 259 3.00 1.41 2.66
CA HIS A 259 4.01 0.88 3.58
C HIS A 259 3.65 -0.45 4.26
N THR A 260 2.45 -0.60 4.75
CA THR A 260 2.04 -1.73 5.61
C THR A 260 1.76 -3.01 4.86
N HIS A 261 1.58 -2.93 3.54
CA HIS A 261 1.09 -4.01 2.68
C HIS A 261 -0.19 -4.71 3.18
N GLY A 262 -0.95 -4.06 4.10
CA GLY A 262 -2.08 -4.69 4.78
C GLY A 262 -1.68 -5.92 5.60
N GLY A 263 -0.43 -5.96 6.09
CA GLY A 263 0.18 -7.08 6.79
C GLY A 263 0.86 -8.10 5.86
N GLN A 264 0.46 -8.18 4.61
CA GLN A 264 0.89 -9.10 3.56
C GLN A 264 0.91 -10.57 3.98
N ILE A 265 1.60 -10.93 5.07
CA ILE A 265 1.79 -12.30 5.54
C ILE A 265 1.38 -12.41 7.01
N TRP A 266 0.40 -13.26 7.29
CA TRP A 266 0.00 -13.56 8.67
C TRP A 266 1.19 -14.11 9.48
N PRO A 267 1.40 -13.66 10.74
CA PRO A 267 0.54 -12.79 11.55
C PRO A 267 0.99 -11.30 11.59
N THR A 268 1.70 -10.81 10.58
CA THR A 268 2.33 -9.48 10.58
C THR A 268 1.32 -8.36 10.87
N GLY A 269 0.15 -8.39 10.22
CA GLY A 269 -0.88 -7.38 10.44
C GLY A 269 -1.45 -7.41 11.86
N LEU A 270 -1.61 -8.61 12.45
CA LEU A 270 -2.04 -8.76 13.83
C LEU A 270 -0.99 -8.19 14.80
N VAL A 271 0.29 -8.51 14.58
CA VAL A 271 1.41 -8.00 15.38
C VAL A 271 1.48 -6.48 15.29
N ALA A 272 1.44 -5.92 14.09
CA ALA A 272 1.45 -4.47 13.88
C ALA A 272 0.28 -3.76 14.60
N LYS A 273 -0.91 -4.37 14.61
CA LYS A 273 -2.08 -3.86 15.32
C LYS A 273 -1.92 -3.93 16.84
N LEU A 274 -1.40 -5.04 17.37
CA LEU A 274 -1.19 -5.23 18.81
C LEU A 274 -0.17 -4.23 19.37
N PHE A 275 0.93 -4.03 18.65
CA PHE A 275 2.01 -3.12 19.06
C PHE A 275 1.78 -1.67 18.61
N ARG A 276 0.68 -1.38 17.90
CA ARG A 276 0.31 -0.03 17.43
C ARG A 276 1.43 0.67 16.66
N TYR A 277 2.12 -0.06 15.79
CA TYR A 277 3.18 0.51 14.95
C TYR A 277 2.69 1.63 14.05
N ASN A 278 1.43 1.53 13.61
CA ASN A 278 0.75 2.53 12.77
C ASN A 278 -0.63 2.87 13.34
N GLU A 279 -1.14 4.05 13.04
CA GLU A 279 -2.51 4.45 13.44
C GLU A 279 -3.60 3.74 12.64
N LEU A 280 -3.27 3.30 11.43
CA LEU A 280 -4.10 2.47 10.56
C LEU A 280 -3.19 1.52 9.76
N ASN A 281 -3.50 0.23 9.77
CA ASN A 281 -2.69 -0.76 9.05
C ASN A 281 -3.24 -1.07 7.65
N TYR A 282 -4.54 -0.93 7.42
CA TYR A 282 -5.16 -1.25 6.13
C TYR A 282 -6.58 -0.73 6.02
N GLY A 283 -6.97 -0.33 4.81
CA GLY A 283 -8.32 0.09 4.50
C GLY A 283 -8.59 1.56 4.83
N MET A 284 -9.85 1.92 5.06
CA MET A 284 -10.29 3.29 5.30
C MET A 284 -10.69 3.49 6.76
N LYS A 285 -10.36 4.67 7.29
CA LYS A 285 -10.80 5.14 8.60
C LYS A 285 -11.18 6.61 8.53
N GLN A 286 -12.34 6.95 9.04
CA GLN A 286 -12.71 8.36 9.27
C GLN A 286 -11.93 8.88 10.48
N ILE A 287 -11.11 9.91 10.27
CA ILE A 287 -10.28 10.52 11.32
C ILE A 287 -11.04 11.65 11.99
N THR A 288 -11.64 12.53 11.16
CA THR A 288 -12.59 13.59 11.59
C THR A 288 -13.78 13.58 10.64
N PRO A 289 -14.89 14.29 10.92
CA PRO A 289 -15.99 14.39 9.97
C PRO A 289 -15.58 14.91 8.58
N ALA A 290 -14.50 15.70 8.50
CA ALA A 290 -14.01 16.30 7.27
C ALA A 290 -12.78 15.59 6.66
N CYS A 291 -12.23 14.55 7.32
CA CYS A 291 -11.00 13.89 6.89
C CYS A 291 -11.09 12.37 7.01
N ALA A 292 -10.83 11.68 5.90
CA ALA A 292 -10.65 10.24 5.87
C ALA A 292 -9.19 9.88 5.58
N ALA A 293 -8.71 8.78 6.16
CA ALA A 293 -7.42 8.17 5.85
C ALA A 293 -7.63 6.82 5.17
N ILE A 294 -6.84 6.53 4.15
CA ILE A 294 -6.84 5.28 3.41
C ILE A 294 -5.40 4.74 3.37
N VAL A 295 -5.24 3.50 3.78
CA VAL A 295 -3.96 2.77 3.70
C VAL A 295 -4.14 1.62 2.73
N SER A 296 -3.37 1.66 1.63
CA SER A 296 -3.38 0.64 0.58
C SER A 296 -2.71 -0.65 1.06
N GLY A 297 -3.21 -1.79 0.55
CA GLY A 297 -2.53 -3.07 0.69
C GLY A 297 -1.36 -3.28 -0.27
N GLY A 298 -1.11 -2.29 -1.14
CA GLY A 298 -0.07 -2.33 -2.17
C GLY A 298 -0.55 -2.88 -3.51
N THR A 299 -0.04 -2.29 -4.59
CA THR A 299 -0.30 -2.74 -5.97
C THR A 299 0.53 -3.98 -6.30
N GLY A 300 1.63 -4.17 -5.60
CA GLY A 300 2.47 -5.36 -5.65
C GLY A 300 2.59 -6.06 -4.30
N THR A 301 3.66 -6.82 -4.15
CA THR A 301 4.05 -7.47 -2.88
C THR A 301 5.54 -7.24 -2.66
N TRP A 302 5.92 -6.99 -1.42
CA TRP A 302 7.32 -6.90 -1.08
C TRP A 302 7.97 -8.29 -0.98
N GLY A 303 9.12 -8.46 -1.59
CA GLY A 303 9.95 -9.65 -1.54
C GLY A 303 9.40 -10.84 -2.32
N TYR A 304 8.35 -11.51 -1.86
CA TYR A 304 7.84 -12.75 -2.44
C TYR A 304 6.42 -12.64 -2.97
N LYS A 305 6.09 -13.48 -3.97
CA LYS A 305 4.73 -13.61 -4.56
C LYS A 305 3.78 -14.38 -3.63
N ILE A 306 3.72 -13.93 -2.37
CA ILE A 306 2.93 -14.56 -1.31
C ILE A 306 2.16 -13.51 -0.55
N ARG A 307 0.85 -13.75 -0.36
CA ARG A 307 -0.02 -12.87 0.40
C ARG A 307 -1.10 -13.66 1.13
N THR A 308 -1.09 -13.63 2.45
CA THR A 308 -2.14 -14.23 3.27
C THR A 308 -3.05 -13.17 3.91
N GLU A 309 -2.55 -11.94 4.10
CA GLU A 309 -3.31 -10.78 4.60
C GLU A 309 -3.39 -9.64 3.56
N GLY A 310 -4.36 -8.74 3.71
CA GLY A 310 -4.56 -7.62 2.80
C GLY A 310 -4.94 -8.04 1.37
N LYS A 311 -4.79 -7.13 0.42
CA LYS A 311 -5.07 -7.33 -1.01
C LYS A 311 -3.94 -6.76 -1.86
N THR A 312 -3.71 -7.34 -3.03
CA THR A 312 -2.95 -6.70 -4.12
C THR A 312 -3.92 -5.85 -4.89
N GLU A 313 -3.79 -4.51 -4.82
CA GLU A 313 -4.86 -3.63 -5.25
C GLU A 313 -4.41 -2.31 -5.88
N LEU A 314 -5.26 -1.81 -6.78
CA LEU A 314 -5.36 -0.40 -7.14
C LEU A 314 -6.46 0.21 -6.28
N VAL A 315 -6.21 1.35 -5.64
CA VAL A 315 -7.21 2.03 -4.83
C VAL A 315 -7.79 3.20 -5.61
N MET A 316 -9.10 3.16 -5.88
CA MET A 316 -9.84 4.26 -6.46
C MET A 316 -10.61 5.00 -5.36
N VAL A 317 -10.45 6.32 -5.29
CA VAL A 317 -11.23 7.17 -4.38
C VAL A 317 -12.12 8.07 -5.25
N GLU A 318 -13.42 7.89 -5.11
CA GLU A 318 -14.45 8.72 -5.76
C GLU A 318 -14.97 9.71 -4.71
N ILE A 319 -14.76 11.00 -4.97
CA ILE A 319 -15.14 12.07 -4.05
C ILE A 319 -16.23 12.89 -4.74
N GLU A 320 -17.36 13.06 -4.06
CA GLU A 320 -18.48 13.83 -4.55
C GLU A 320 -18.70 15.08 -3.68
N GLN A 321 -18.90 16.22 -4.34
CA GLN A 321 -19.30 17.43 -3.68
C GLN A 321 -20.79 17.36 -3.33
N LYS A 322 -21.10 17.65 -2.07
CA LYS A 322 -22.48 17.85 -1.60
C LYS A 322 -22.77 19.33 -1.47
N ASP A 323 -24.02 19.67 -1.61
CA ASP A 323 -24.53 20.98 -1.21
C ASP A 323 -24.29 21.17 0.30
N ALA A 324 -23.91 22.38 0.69
CA ALA A 324 -23.54 22.74 2.06
C ALA A 324 -24.80 22.83 2.97
#